data_71674090399ad415e25b687dd0a01c9b
#
_entry.id   71674090399ad415e25b687dd0a01c9b
#
_cell.length_a   1.000
_cell.length_b   1.000
_cell.length_c   1.000
_cell.angle_alpha   90.00
_cell.angle_beta   90.00
_cell.angle_gamma   90.00
#
_symmetry.space_group_name_H-M   'P 1'
#
loop_
_entity.id
_entity.type
_entity.pdbx_description
1 polymer ?
#
loop_
_entity_poly.entity_id
_entity_poly.type
_entity_poly.pdbx_seq_one_letter_code
_entity_poly.pdbx_strand_id
1 'polypeptide(L)'
;MPFLPISKKDMQERGWSAPDFIFVTGDAYVDHPSFGPAIISRVLEKNGYKVAILAQPDWKSDKDITSLGKPRLGFLVSGGNMDSMVNHYTVNKKRRSTDAYTPGGKIGKRPDYACVVYGNLIRQYFGKEVPIIMGGIEPSLRRLAHYDYWSDRLKHSLLIDSQADLISYGMGERAF
;
A
#
# COMPACT_ATOMS: atom_id res chain seq x y z
N MET A 1 -15.18 13.29 12.08
CA MET A 1 -14.24 12.26 12.54
C MET A 1 -12.83 12.80 12.39
N PRO A 2 -11.92 12.58 13.34
CA PRO A 2 -10.51 12.94 13.16
C PRO A 2 -9.88 12.07 12.06
N PHE A 3 -8.81 12.57 11.43
CA PHE A 3 -8.04 11.80 10.45
C PHE A 3 -7.47 10.52 11.08
N LEU A 4 -7.29 9.47 10.28
CA LEU A 4 -6.62 8.25 10.75
C LEU A 4 -5.15 8.56 11.09
N PRO A 5 -4.56 7.87 12.09
CA PRO A 5 -3.18 8.08 12.48
C PRO A 5 -2.19 7.83 11.34
N ILE A 6 -1.24 8.74 11.16
CA ILE A 6 -0.14 8.63 10.21
C ILE A 6 1.23 8.67 10.89
N SER A 7 1.23 8.84 12.22
CA SER A 7 2.44 8.92 13.04
C SER A 7 2.26 8.24 14.40
N LYS A 8 3.37 7.95 15.09
CA LYS A 8 3.32 7.47 16.47
C LYS A 8 2.63 8.46 17.41
N LYS A 9 2.81 9.76 17.17
CA LYS A 9 2.16 10.81 17.95
C LYS A 9 0.64 10.71 17.84
N ASP A 10 0.11 10.56 16.62
CA ASP A 10 -1.34 10.43 16.42
C ASP A 10 -1.91 9.19 17.09
N MET A 11 -1.15 8.08 17.08
CA MET A 11 -1.54 6.87 17.80
C MET A 11 -1.56 7.09 19.32
N GLN A 12 -0.57 7.78 19.87
CA GLN A 12 -0.49 8.10 21.29
C GLN A 12 -1.63 9.01 21.75
N GLU A 13 -1.99 10.01 20.94
CA GLU A 13 -3.14 10.89 21.20
C GLU A 13 -4.48 10.12 21.25
N ARG A 14 -4.55 8.97 20.58
CA ARG A 14 -5.67 8.02 20.65
C ARG A 14 -5.53 6.97 21.76
N GLY A 15 -4.46 7.01 22.56
CA GLY A 15 -4.17 6.01 23.58
C GLY A 15 -3.75 4.65 23.05
N TRP A 16 -3.19 4.59 21.82
CA TRP A 16 -2.75 3.35 21.20
C TRP A 16 -1.25 3.11 21.39
N SER A 17 -0.88 1.95 21.90
CA SER A 17 0.51 1.49 21.97
C SER A 17 0.97 0.87 20.64
N ALA A 18 0.06 0.23 19.91
CA ALA A 18 0.28 -0.34 18.59
C ALA A 18 -1.03 -0.34 17.79
N PRO A 19 -0.97 -0.26 16.45
CA PRO A 19 -2.15 -0.46 15.59
C PRO A 19 -2.42 -1.95 15.40
N ASP A 20 -3.64 -2.30 15.05
CA ASP A 20 -4.00 -3.64 14.59
C ASP A 20 -3.53 -3.85 13.16
N PHE A 21 -3.79 -2.88 12.30
CA PHE A 21 -3.33 -2.87 10.91
C PHE A 21 -2.55 -1.59 10.59
N ILE A 22 -1.54 -1.73 9.74
CA ILE A 22 -0.88 -0.61 9.07
C ILE A 22 -1.22 -0.71 7.59
N PHE A 23 -1.87 0.32 7.05
CA PHE A 23 -2.17 0.41 5.63
C PHE A 23 -1.06 1.17 4.90
N VAL A 24 -0.26 0.45 4.10
CA VAL A 24 0.79 1.03 3.25
C VAL A 24 0.19 1.34 1.87
N THR A 25 0.34 2.57 1.42
CA THR A 25 -0.20 3.02 0.13
C THR A 25 0.80 3.80 -0.71
N GLY A 26 0.74 3.60 -2.02
CA GLY A 26 1.51 4.37 -2.99
C GLY A 26 1.00 5.80 -3.21
N ASP A 27 -0.22 6.12 -2.78
CA ASP A 27 -0.80 7.46 -2.85
C ASP A 27 -0.55 8.24 -1.56
N ALA A 28 -0.57 9.57 -1.65
CA ALA A 28 -0.73 10.42 -0.47
C ALA A 28 -2.03 10.09 0.26
N TYR A 29 -2.03 10.22 1.58
CA TYR A 29 -3.25 9.99 2.36
C TYR A 29 -4.25 11.12 2.14
N VAL A 30 -5.40 10.75 1.63
CA VAL A 30 -6.59 11.61 1.51
C VAL A 30 -7.76 10.83 2.11
N ASP A 31 -8.36 11.37 3.18
CA ASP A 31 -9.51 10.74 3.85
C ASP A 31 -10.81 11.06 3.10
N HIS A 32 -10.97 10.43 1.95
CA HIS A 32 -12.11 10.63 1.06
C HIS A 32 -12.56 9.30 0.46
N PRO A 33 -13.87 9.06 0.27
CA PRO A 33 -14.39 7.80 -0.25
C PRO A 33 -13.95 7.44 -1.68
N SER A 34 -13.31 8.34 -2.41
CA SER A 34 -12.68 8.00 -3.70
C SER A 34 -11.32 7.30 -3.56
N PHE A 35 -10.80 7.16 -2.34
CA PHE A 35 -9.51 6.53 -2.09
C PHE A 35 -9.68 5.22 -1.35
N GLY A 36 -9.27 4.11 -1.98
CA GLY A 36 -9.36 2.77 -1.42
C GLY A 36 -8.76 2.64 -0.01
N PRO A 37 -7.56 3.20 0.26
CA PRO A 37 -6.97 3.18 1.61
C PRO A 37 -7.86 3.83 2.67
N ALA A 38 -8.53 4.94 2.36
CA ALA A 38 -9.45 5.60 3.28
C ALA A 38 -10.69 4.75 3.54
N ILE A 39 -11.36 4.25 2.48
CA ILE A 39 -12.56 3.41 2.62
C ILE A 39 -12.28 2.19 3.47
N ILE A 40 -11.31 1.37 3.11
CA ILE A 40 -11.01 0.11 3.80
C ILE A 40 -10.62 0.39 5.25
N SER A 41 -9.79 1.39 5.49
CA SER A 41 -9.39 1.73 6.86
C SER A 41 -10.56 2.24 7.70
N ARG A 42 -11.50 2.99 7.12
CA ARG A 42 -12.72 3.42 7.81
C ARG A 42 -13.70 2.28 8.07
N VAL A 43 -13.80 1.30 7.16
CA VAL A 43 -14.58 0.08 7.40
C VAL A 43 -14.01 -0.69 8.58
N LEU A 44 -12.69 -0.88 8.61
CA LEU A 44 -12.02 -1.56 9.73
C LEU A 44 -12.16 -0.78 11.04
N GLU A 45 -11.97 0.54 11.03
CA GLU A 45 -12.15 1.40 12.22
C GLU A 45 -13.58 1.29 12.77
N LYS A 46 -14.59 1.28 11.89
CA LYS A 46 -16.00 1.09 12.27
C LYS A 46 -16.25 -0.26 12.94
N ASN A 47 -15.47 -1.28 12.57
CA ASN A 47 -15.53 -2.61 13.17
C ASN A 47 -14.61 -2.77 14.39
N GLY A 48 -14.07 -1.67 14.93
CA GLY A 48 -13.31 -1.65 16.18
C GLY A 48 -11.81 -1.90 16.04
N TYR A 49 -11.29 -2.00 14.83
CA TYR A 49 -9.84 -2.16 14.59
C TYR A 49 -9.10 -0.83 14.64
N LYS A 50 -7.89 -0.86 15.15
CA LYS A 50 -6.95 0.26 15.18
C LYS A 50 -6.15 0.27 13.88
N VAL A 51 -6.43 1.20 12.99
CA VAL A 51 -5.76 1.29 11.68
C VAL A 51 -4.93 2.56 11.59
N ALA A 52 -3.65 2.42 11.25
CA ALA A 52 -2.76 3.52 10.93
C ALA A 52 -2.39 3.50 9.44
N ILE A 53 -2.21 4.68 8.85
CA ILE A 53 -1.87 4.84 7.43
C ILE A 53 -0.39 5.19 7.29
N LEU A 54 0.29 4.48 6.41
CA LEU A 54 1.65 4.77 5.99
C LEU A 54 1.63 5.12 4.49
N ALA A 55 1.52 6.41 4.22
CA ALA A 55 1.37 6.94 2.87
C ALA A 55 2.73 7.22 2.24
N GLN A 56 2.98 6.69 1.06
CA GLN A 56 4.20 6.93 0.27
C GLN A 56 5.50 6.81 1.09
N PRO A 57 5.73 5.68 1.82
CA PRO A 57 6.96 5.53 2.59
C PRO A 57 8.18 5.61 1.69
N ASP A 58 9.28 6.15 2.22
CA ASP A 58 10.57 6.10 1.54
C ASP A 58 11.00 4.63 1.39
N TRP A 59 10.90 4.14 0.16
CA TRP A 59 11.20 2.75 -0.18
C TRP A 59 12.70 2.45 -0.32
N LYS A 60 13.55 3.46 -0.17
CA LYS A 60 15.02 3.33 -0.24
C LYS A 60 15.66 3.11 1.11
N SER A 61 14.89 3.24 2.19
CA SER A 61 15.36 3.07 3.56
C SER A 61 14.30 2.37 4.42
N ASP A 62 14.70 1.92 5.61
CA ASP A 62 13.83 1.33 6.63
C ASP A 62 13.04 2.36 7.46
N LYS A 63 13.42 3.61 7.34
CA LYS A 63 13.03 4.69 8.23
C LYS A 63 11.52 4.88 8.31
N ASP A 64 10.87 4.88 7.15
CA ASP A 64 9.43 5.09 7.09
C ASP A 64 8.67 3.80 7.34
N ILE A 65 9.11 2.68 6.73
CA ILE A 65 8.39 1.40 6.85
C ILE A 65 8.33 0.89 8.30
N THR A 66 9.32 1.22 9.11
CA THR A 66 9.38 0.86 10.53
C THR A 66 8.83 1.93 11.47
N SER A 67 8.49 3.12 10.94
CA SER A 67 8.13 4.32 11.73
C SER A 67 6.95 4.12 12.68
N LEU A 68 5.95 3.33 12.29
CA LEU A 68 4.75 3.05 13.08
C LEU A 68 4.89 1.82 13.99
N GLY A 69 6.01 1.09 13.89
CA GLY A 69 6.25 -0.15 14.63
C GLY A 69 5.57 -1.37 14.00
N LYS A 70 5.50 -2.47 14.73
CA LYS A 70 4.89 -3.74 14.28
C LYS A 70 3.38 -3.72 14.53
N PRO A 71 2.54 -3.97 13.53
CA PRO A 71 1.10 -4.10 13.73
C PRO A 71 0.78 -5.42 14.45
N ARG A 72 -0.36 -5.46 15.16
CA ARG A 72 -0.80 -6.65 15.88
C ARG A 72 -1.31 -7.75 14.96
N LEU A 73 -2.00 -7.39 13.88
CA LEU A 73 -2.67 -8.34 12.97
C LEU A 73 -1.98 -8.42 11.61
N GLY A 74 -1.55 -7.31 11.03
CA GLY A 74 -0.85 -7.36 9.75
C GLY A 74 -0.76 -6.03 9.00
N PHE A 75 -0.18 -6.12 7.82
CA PHE A 75 -0.11 -5.02 6.87
C PHE A 75 -1.16 -5.17 5.77
N LEU A 76 -1.79 -4.05 5.43
CA LEU A 76 -2.59 -3.91 4.21
C LEU A 76 -1.76 -3.10 3.22
N VAL A 77 -1.65 -3.55 1.98
CA VAL A 77 -0.77 -2.91 0.99
C VAL A 77 -1.52 -2.64 -0.30
N SER A 78 -1.40 -1.43 -0.81
CA SER A 78 -1.95 -1.02 -2.10
C SER A 78 -0.94 -0.15 -2.88
N GLY A 79 -0.90 -0.30 -4.19
CA GLY A 79 -0.14 0.58 -5.07
C GLY A 79 -0.72 2.00 -5.19
N GLY A 80 -1.94 2.20 -4.67
CA GLY A 80 -2.71 3.43 -4.77
C GLY A 80 -3.94 3.27 -5.69
N ASN A 81 -4.55 4.38 -6.07
CA ASN A 81 -5.73 4.41 -6.96
C ASN A 81 -5.43 3.96 -8.38
N MET A 82 -4.17 4.04 -8.79
CA MET A 82 -3.70 3.53 -10.08
C MET A 82 -2.63 2.48 -9.90
N ASP A 83 -2.49 1.61 -10.90
CA ASP A 83 -1.32 0.78 -11.07
C ASP A 83 -0.06 1.65 -11.16
N SER A 84 0.99 1.31 -10.41
CA SER A 84 2.21 2.12 -10.30
C SER A 84 2.90 2.32 -11.66
N MET A 85 2.93 1.29 -12.50
CA MET A 85 3.56 1.38 -13.82
C MET A 85 2.74 2.25 -14.77
N VAL A 86 1.40 2.13 -14.75
CA VAL A 86 0.50 3.00 -15.54
C VAL A 86 0.58 4.45 -15.07
N ASN A 87 0.74 4.67 -13.78
CA ASN A 87 0.92 6.02 -13.22
C ASN A 87 2.25 6.66 -13.62
N HIS A 88 3.33 5.85 -13.74
CA HIS A 88 4.67 6.37 -14.00
C HIS A 88 5.01 6.49 -15.49
N TYR A 89 4.40 5.67 -16.33
CA TYR A 89 4.79 5.57 -17.73
C TYR A 89 3.62 5.75 -18.68
N THR A 90 3.92 6.26 -19.86
CA THR A 90 3.00 6.27 -21.00
C THR A 90 3.01 4.91 -21.69
N VAL A 91 2.06 4.69 -22.62
CA VAL A 91 2.03 3.49 -23.47
C VAL A 91 3.35 3.28 -24.23
N ASN A 92 4.02 4.35 -24.62
CA ASN A 92 5.33 4.30 -25.30
C ASN A 92 6.52 4.16 -24.32
N LYS A 93 6.27 3.69 -23.10
CA LYS A 93 7.29 3.50 -22.04
C LYS A 93 8.05 4.78 -21.64
N LYS A 94 7.54 5.97 -22.00
CA LYS A 94 8.12 7.25 -21.59
C LYS A 94 7.67 7.59 -20.17
N ARG A 95 8.61 7.96 -19.30
CA ARG A 95 8.29 8.38 -17.93
C ARG A 95 7.48 9.67 -17.94
N ARG A 96 6.42 9.70 -17.13
CA ARG A 96 5.62 10.90 -16.90
C ARG A 96 6.39 11.88 -16.01
N SER A 97 6.09 13.17 -16.14
CA SER A 97 6.72 14.24 -15.35
C SER A 97 5.98 14.55 -14.05
N THR A 98 4.74 14.05 -13.91
CA THR A 98 3.88 14.34 -12.74
C THR A 98 3.20 13.08 -12.24
N ASP A 99 2.98 13.01 -10.92
CA ASP A 99 2.14 12.02 -10.25
C ASP A 99 0.99 12.75 -9.55
N ALA A 100 -0.24 12.62 -10.08
CA ALA A 100 -1.43 13.29 -9.57
C ALA A 100 -1.81 12.88 -8.14
N TYR A 101 -1.31 11.74 -7.65
CA TYR A 101 -1.59 11.21 -6.32
C TYR A 101 -0.48 11.53 -5.30
N THR A 102 0.45 12.39 -5.67
CA THR A 102 1.55 12.85 -4.79
C THR A 102 1.41 14.36 -4.53
N PRO A 103 1.70 14.84 -3.32
CA PRO A 103 1.66 16.25 -3.00
C PRO A 103 2.54 17.08 -3.94
N GLY A 104 1.95 18.12 -4.55
CA GLY A 104 2.62 18.96 -5.54
C GLY A 104 2.93 18.26 -6.86
N GLY A 105 2.31 17.11 -7.14
CA GLY A 105 2.51 16.37 -8.38
C GLY A 105 3.92 15.78 -8.55
N LYS A 106 4.70 15.67 -7.47
CA LYS A 106 6.11 15.24 -7.52
C LYS A 106 6.23 13.76 -7.84
N ILE A 107 6.93 13.44 -8.93
CA ILE A 107 7.26 12.06 -9.29
C ILE A 107 8.39 11.48 -8.43
N GLY A 108 8.39 10.15 -8.24
CA GLY A 108 9.48 9.42 -7.57
C GLY A 108 9.26 9.12 -6.08
N LYS A 109 8.11 9.52 -5.52
CA LYS A 109 7.69 9.11 -4.18
C LYS A 109 7.25 7.64 -4.16
N ARG A 110 6.46 7.26 -5.13
CA ARG A 110 6.03 5.88 -5.33
C ARG A 110 7.11 5.10 -6.09
N PRO A 111 7.45 3.86 -5.71
CA PRO A 111 8.31 3.00 -6.52
C PRO A 111 7.58 2.44 -7.74
N ASP A 112 8.33 2.00 -8.73
CA ASP A 112 7.82 1.11 -9.78
C ASP A 112 7.44 -0.24 -9.16
N TYR A 113 6.36 -0.87 -9.61
CA TYR A 113 5.81 -2.09 -9.00
C TYR A 113 5.59 -1.94 -7.48
N ALA A 114 4.90 -0.91 -7.09
CA ALA A 114 4.81 -0.44 -5.70
C ALA A 114 4.43 -1.55 -4.71
N CYS A 115 3.45 -2.39 -5.04
CA CYS A 115 3.04 -3.48 -4.16
C CYS A 115 4.17 -4.50 -3.94
N VAL A 116 4.93 -4.83 -4.97
CA VAL A 116 6.08 -5.76 -4.86
C VAL A 116 7.16 -5.16 -3.97
N VAL A 117 7.50 -3.89 -4.18
CA VAL A 117 8.52 -3.20 -3.39
C VAL A 117 8.11 -3.11 -1.93
N TYR A 118 6.89 -2.68 -1.64
CA TYR A 118 6.40 -2.55 -0.25
C TYR A 118 6.29 -3.91 0.45
N GLY A 119 5.81 -4.95 -0.24
CA GLY A 119 5.76 -6.30 0.30
C GLY A 119 7.14 -6.81 0.70
N ASN A 120 8.12 -6.68 -0.18
CA ASN A 120 9.50 -7.11 0.09
C ASN A 120 10.15 -6.30 1.22
N LEU A 121 9.89 -4.98 1.31
CA LEU A 121 10.36 -4.18 2.44
C LEU A 121 9.75 -4.65 3.77
N ILE A 122 8.46 -4.89 3.81
CA ILE A 122 7.79 -5.41 5.01
C ILE A 122 8.42 -6.75 5.41
N ARG A 123 8.63 -7.67 4.47
CA ARG A 123 9.29 -8.95 4.76
C ARG A 123 10.71 -8.81 5.27
N GLN A 124 11.46 -7.88 4.72
CA GLN A 124 12.84 -7.61 5.13
C GLN A 124 12.92 -7.16 6.60
N TYR A 125 12.01 -6.30 7.06
CA TYR A 125 12.12 -5.70 8.39
C TYR A 125 11.22 -6.36 9.45
N PHE A 126 10.12 -6.99 9.06
CA PHE A 126 9.17 -7.60 10.01
C PHE A 126 9.11 -9.13 9.93
N GLY A 127 9.80 -9.73 8.95
CA GLY A 127 9.84 -11.18 8.79
C GLY A 127 8.56 -11.79 8.19
N LYS A 128 8.49 -13.11 8.22
CA LYS A 128 7.39 -13.88 7.59
C LYS A 128 6.15 -14.04 8.49
N GLU A 129 6.29 -13.75 9.77
CA GLU A 129 5.22 -13.99 10.75
C GLU A 129 4.15 -12.90 10.76
N VAL A 130 4.43 -11.74 10.14
CA VAL A 130 3.45 -10.66 10.06
C VAL A 130 2.67 -10.81 8.76
N PRO A 131 1.34 -11.02 8.81
CA PRO A 131 0.52 -11.16 7.60
C PRO A 131 0.58 -9.92 6.72
N ILE A 132 0.64 -10.12 5.40
CA ILE A 132 0.54 -9.08 4.38
C ILE A 132 -0.62 -9.39 3.47
N ILE A 133 -1.63 -8.51 3.47
CA ILE A 133 -2.79 -8.58 2.60
C ILE A 133 -2.68 -7.46 1.56
N MET A 134 -2.72 -7.81 0.29
CA MET A 134 -2.65 -6.84 -0.80
C MET A 134 -4.00 -6.62 -1.44
N GLY A 135 -4.28 -5.38 -1.81
CA GLY A 135 -5.52 -5.02 -2.48
C GLY A 135 -5.39 -3.82 -3.41
N GLY A 136 -6.50 -3.46 -4.04
CA GLY A 136 -6.56 -2.40 -5.03
C GLY A 136 -6.23 -2.88 -6.45
N ILE A 137 -6.07 -1.91 -7.37
CA ILE A 137 -5.99 -2.20 -8.81
C ILE A 137 -4.72 -2.99 -9.19
N GLU A 138 -3.56 -2.64 -8.65
CA GLU A 138 -2.29 -3.25 -9.02
C GLU A 138 -2.23 -4.74 -8.67
N PRO A 139 -2.54 -5.20 -7.44
CA PRO A 139 -2.65 -6.62 -7.12
C PRO A 139 -3.78 -7.33 -7.87
N SER A 140 -4.90 -6.67 -8.10
CA SER A 140 -6.03 -7.26 -8.81
C SER A 140 -5.67 -7.61 -10.26
N LEU A 141 -4.96 -6.73 -10.95
CA LEU A 141 -4.53 -6.96 -12.34
C LEU A 141 -3.44 -8.04 -12.44
N ARG A 142 -2.58 -8.14 -11.41
CA ARG A 142 -1.42 -9.04 -11.40
C ARG A 142 -1.58 -10.25 -10.46
N ARG A 143 -2.82 -10.62 -10.11
CA ARG A 143 -3.11 -11.76 -9.21
C ARG A 143 -2.75 -13.14 -9.77
N LEU A 144 -2.63 -13.24 -11.08
CA LEU A 144 -2.21 -14.46 -11.79
C LEU A 144 -0.86 -14.23 -12.46
N ALA A 145 -0.27 -15.30 -12.98
CA ALA A 145 0.86 -15.16 -13.90
C ALA A 145 0.43 -14.34 -15.12
N HIS A 146 1.26 -13.41 -15.54
CA HIS A 146 0.90 -12.44 -16.56
C HIS A 146 2.09 -12.03 -17.42
N TYR A 147 1.80 -11.56 -18.63
CA TYR A 147 2.79 -10.85 -19.43
C TYR A 147 2.93 -9.41 -18.92
N ASP A 148 4.14 -9.06 -18.52
CA ASP A 148 4.46 -7.71 -18.10
C ASP A 148 4.98 -6.89 -19.28
N TYR A 149 4.14 -5.99 -19.75
CA TYR A 149 4.43 -5.11 -20.87
C TYR A 149 5.71 -4.28 -20.71
N TRP A 150 5.99 -3.85 -19.48
CA TRP A 150 7.08 -2.92 -19.18
C TRP A 150 8.45 -3.59 -19.29
N SER A 151 8.57 -4.80 -18.75
CA SER A 151 9.80 -5.60 -18.78
C SER A 151 9.87 -6.59 -19.95
N ASP A 152 8.81 -6.69 -20.77
CA ASP A 152 8.69 -7.62 -21.89
C ASP A 152 8.94 -9.07 -21.47
N ARG A 153 8.32 -9.52 -20.38
CA ARG A 153 8.52 -10.85 -19.80
C ARG A 153 7.24 -11.40 -19.19
N LEU A 154 7.18 -12.73 -19.12
CA LEU A 154 6.22 -13.40 -18.25
C LEU A 154 6.69 -13.28 -16.80
N LYS A 155 5.77 -12.85 -15.94
CA LYS A 155 5.97 -12.76 -14.49
C LYS A 155 5.04 -13.70 -13.74
N HIS A 156 5.46 -14.08 -12.55
CA HIS A 156 4.59 -14.78 -11.61
C HIS A 156 3.43 -13.91 -11.15
N SER A 157 2.51 -14.52 -10.41
CA SER A 157 1.56 -13.75 -9.63
C SER A 157 2.27 -12.74 -8.72
N LEU A 158 1.72 -11.55 -8.61
CA LEU A 158 2.20 -10.53 -7.67
C LEU A 158 2.27 -11.08 -6.24
N LEU A 159 1.39 -12.02 -5.87
CA LEU A 159 1.42 -12.70 -4.57
C LEU A 159 2.79 -13.33 -4.28
N ILE A 160 3.38 -13.96 -5.28
CA ILE A 160 4.71 -14.62 -5.16
C ILE A 160 5.82 -13.56 -5.15
N ASP A 161 5.79 -12.64 -6.11
CA ASP A 161 6.86 -11.64 -6.28
C ASP A 161 6.96 -10.67 -5.10
N SER A 162 5.84 -10.40 -4.41
CA SER A 162 5.76 -9.52 -3.25
C SER A 162 5.91 -10.25 -1.90
N GLN A 163 5.92 -11.58 -1.92
CA GLN A 163 5.90 -12.43 -0.73
C GLN A 163 4.69 -12.15 0.20
N ALA A 164 3.56 -11.69 -0.35
CA ALA A 164 2.34 -11.50 0.41
C ALA A 164 1.64 -12.82 0.72
N ASP A 165 0.74 -12.80 1.71
CA ASP A 165 0.00 -14.00 2.14
C ASP A 165 -1.35 -14.09 1.42
N LEU A 166 -1.95 -12.94 1.10
CA LEU A 166 -3.28 -12.87 0.49
C LEU A 166 -3.39 -11.69 -0.49
N ILE A 167 -4.17 -11.88 -1.55
CA ILE A 167 -4.67 -10.81 -2.41
C ILE A 167 -6.19 -10.74 -2.31
N SER A 168 -6.70 -9.58 -1.85
CA SER A 168 -8.10 -9.20 -1.97
C SER A 168 -8.27 -8.45 -3.28
N TYR A 169 -8.84 -9.09 -4.29
CA TYR A 169 -9.01 -8.49 -5.61
C TYR A 169 -10.41 -7.90 -5.82
N GLY A 170 -10.49 -6.88 -6.67
CA GLY A 170 -11.73 -6.15 -6.93
C GLY A 170 -12.04 -5.14 -5.82
N MET A 171 -13.33 -4.98 -5.52
CA MET A 171 -13.83 -4.09 -4.46
C MET A 171 -13.68 -4.76 -3.10
N GLY A 172 -12.80 -4.23 -2.26
CA GLY A 172 -12.39 -4.87 -1.00
C GLY A 172 -13.36 -4.71 0.17
N GLU A 173 -14.37 -3.85 0.08
CA GLU A 173 -15.22 -3.44 1.21
C GLU A 173 -16.01 -4.60 1.86
N ARG A 174 -16.26 -5.66 1.11
CA ARG A 174 -16.93 -6.85 1.63
C ARG A 174 -15.98 -7.91 2.16
N ALA A 175 -14.70 -7.83 1.80
CA ALA A 175 -13.69 -8.78 2.22
C ALA A 175 -13.07 -8.40 3.58
N PHE A 176 -13.17 -7.14 3.94
CA PHE A 176 -12.76 -6.55 5.19
C PHE A 176 -13.96 -6.12 6.02
#